data_d75f3d8a7c0dfbfe5bb2abea59639d24
#
_entry.id   d75f3d8a7c0dfbfe5bb2abea59639d24
#
_cell.length_a   1.000
_cell.length_b   1.000
_cell.length_c   1.000
_cell.angle_alpha   90.00
_cell.angle_beta   90.00
_cell.angle_gamma   90.00
#
_symmetry.space_group_name_H-M   'P 1'
#
loop_
_entity.id
_entity.type
_entity.pdbx_description
1 polymer ?
#
loop_
_entity_poly.entity_id
_entity_poly.type
_entity_poly.pdbx_seq_one_letter_code
_entity_poly.pdbx_strand_id
1 'polypeptide(L)'
;MTKYKIQVSEDKNSLAQAASDLIAQIIESTLKIKSKARIALCGGSTPKAAYSLLGKKNLEWTNVDLFLGDERWVDNESKDSNCFLLNNSLFKEGNPSLEASFFSVSTVELPSPEDSAKDYEKILKKNLDGIRQNLI
;
A
#
# COMPACT_ATOMS: atom_id res chain seq x y z
N MET A 1 -24.81 14.37 3.46
CA MET A 1 -24.14 14.63 2.16
C MET A 1 -22.63 14.50 2.35
N THR A 2 -21.99 13.61 1.61
CA THR A 2 -20.54 13.46 1.66
C THR A 2 -19.87 14.63 0.98
N LYS A 3 -19.09 15.40 1.72
CA LYS A 3 -18.26 16.46 1.13
C LYS A 3 -16.95 15.85 0.64
N TYR A 4 -16.61 16.07 -0.60
CA TYR A 4 -15.33 15.69 -1.17
C TYR A 4 -14.59 16.93 -1.68
N LYS A 5 -13.27 16.85 -1.69
CA LYS A 5 -12.39 17.88 -2.23
C LYS A 5 -11.71 17.33 -3.47
N ILE A 6 -11.79 18.04 -4.57
CA ILE A 6 -11.06 17.72 -5.79
C ILE A 6 -9.81 18.60 -5.85
N GLN A 7 -8.66 17.96 -6.03
CA GLN A 7 -7.39 18.62 -6.27
C GLN A 7 -6.90 18.23 -7.66
N VAL A 8 -6.64 19.21 -8.50
CA VAL A 8 -6.15 19.01 -9.87
C VAL A 8 -4.69 19.43 -9.90
N SER A 9 -3.83 18.60 -10.50
CA SER A 9 -2.42 18.88 -10.70
C SER A 9 -2.15 19.21 -12.18
N GLU A 10 -1.12 20.00 -12.45
CA GLU A 10 -0.79 20.45 -13.80
C GLU A 10 -0.29 19.33 -14.72
N ASP A 11 0.44 18.36 -14.16
CA ASP A 11 1.01 17.23 -14.88
C ASP A 11 1.11 15.98 -14.01
N LYS A 12 1.58 14.88 -14.61
CA LYS A 12 1.73 13.59 -13.93
C LYS A 12 2.73 13.64 -12.77
N ASN A 13 3.81 14.39 -12.90
CA ASN A 13 4.83 14.50 -11.86
C ASN A 13 4.30 15.27 -10.65
N SER A 14 3.61 16.38 -10.88
CA SER A 14 2.95 17.15 -9.83
C SER A 14 1.86 16.35 -9.14
N LEU A 15 1.11 15.52 -9.88
CA LEU A 15 0.10 14.62 -9.33
C LEU A 15 0.74 13.56 -8.42
N ALA A 16 1.83 12.92 -8.89
CA ALA A 16 2.56 11.92 -8.10
C ALA A 16 3.12 12.52 -6.81
N GLN A 17 3.68 13.72 -6.89
CA GLN A 17 4.19 14.45 -5.73
C GLN A 17 3.07 14.76 -4.73
N ALA A 18 1.96 15.33 -5.21
CA ALA A 18 0.81 15.67 -4.36
C ALA A 18 0.21 14.43 -3.69
N ALA A 19 0.07 13.31 -4.42
CA ALA A 19 -0.42 12.06 -3.88
C ALA A 19 0.52 11.48 -2.81
N SER A 20 1.83 11.47 -3.09
CA SER A 20 2.85 11.03 -2.15
C SER A 20 2.83 11.85 -0.86
N ASP A 21 2.75 13.18 -0.97
CA ASP A 21 2.70 14.09 0.17
C ASP A 21 1.43 13.87 1.00
N LEU A 22 0.29 13.68 0.34
CA LEU A 22 -0.99 13.43 1.02
C LEU A 22 -0.95 12.11 1.81
N ILE A 23 -0.45 11.04 1.21
CA ILE A 23 -0.32 9.74 1.89
C ILE A 23 0.60 9.89 3.12
N ALA A 24 1.72 10.56 2.96
CA ALA A 24 2.66 10.80 4.06
C ALA A 24 2.01 11.58 5.20
N GLN A 25 1.25 12.63 4.90
CA GLN A 25 0.51 13.42 5.90
C GLN A 25 -0.52 12.58 6.65
N ILE A 26 -1.22 11.69 5.94
CA ILE A 26 -2.20 10.80 6.56
C ILE A 26 -1.50 9.80 7.49
N ILE A 27 -0.38 9.23 7.07
CA ILE A 27 0.43 8.34 7.93
C ILE A 27 0.86 9.07 9.20
N GLU A 28 1.49 10.23 9.06
CA GLU A 28 1.97 11.02 10.20
C GLU A 28 0.85 11.41 11.15
N SER A 29 -0.28 11.89 10.62
CA SER A 29 -1.44 12.27 11.42
C SER A 29 -2.04 11.06 12.16
N THR A 30 -2.07 9.90 11.51
CA THR A 30 -2.58 8.67 12.11
C THR A 30 -1.67 8.24 13.27
N LEU A 31 -0.36 8.26 13.07
CA LEU A 31 0.61 7.83 14.09
C LEU A 31 0.69 8.77 15.31
N LYS A 32 0.18 9.99 15.19
CA LYS A 32 0.03 10.90 16.36
C LYS A 32 -1.04 10.44 17.34
N ILE A 33 -2.05 9.70 16.86
CA ILE A 33 -3.21 9.29 17.66
C ILE A 33 -3.37 7.78 17.77
N LYS A 34 -2.63 7.00 16.98
CA LYS A 34 -2.68 5.53 16.96
C LYS A 34 -1.27 4.97 16.92
N SER A 35 -1.13 3.76 17.44
CA SER A 35 0.17 3.07 17.46
C SER A 35 0.61 2.56 16.08
N LYS A 36 -0.34 2.38 15.15
CA LYS A 36 -0.07 1.90 13.80
C LYS A 36 -0.93 2.62 12.76
N ALA A 37 -0.34 2.85 11.59
CA ALA A 37 -1.04 3.25 10.38
C ALA A 37 -1.17 2.04 9.45
N ARG A 38 -2.37 1.79 8.94
CA ARG A 38 -2.68 0.64 8.06
C ARG A 38 -3.25 1.13 6.75
N ILE A 39 -2.64 0.69 5.65
CA ILE A 39 -2.98 1.18 4.31
C ILE A 39 -3.17 0.00 3.37
N ALA A 40 -4.26 0.03 2.60
CA ALA A 40 -4.45 -0.83 1.44
C ALA A 40 -3.97 -0.10 0.18
N LEU A 41 -3.05 -0.69 -0.53
CA LEU A 41 -2.44 -0.13 -1.74
C LEU A 41 -3.06 -0.77 -2.99
N CYS A 42 -3.05 -0.04 -4.08
CA CYS A 42 -3.50 -0.51 -5.39
C CYS A 42 -2.35 -0.57 -6.40
N GLY A 43 -2.57 -1.28 -7.50
CA GLY A 43 -1.68 -1.25 -8.66
C GLY A 43 -1.93 -0.06 -9.57
N GLY A 44 -1.21 -0.02 -10.69
CA GLY A 44 -1.35 0.99 -11.74
C GLY A 44 -0.15 1.91 -11.88
N SER A 45 0.01 2.49 -13.05
CA SER A 45 1.15 3.35 -13.38
C SER A 45 1.13 4.68 -12.61
N THR A 46 -0.05 5.27 -12.40
CA THR A 46 -0.19 6.53 -11.66
C THR A 46 0.17 6.35 -10.18
N PRO A 47 -0.38 5.37 -9.45
CA PRO A 47 0.06 5.09 -8.09
C PRO A 47 1.53 4.71 -7.99
N LYS A 48 2.07 3.97 -8.97
CA LYS A 48 3.49 3.60 -9.00
C LYS A 48 4.41 4.80 -8.87
N ALA A 49 4.14 5.87 -9.61
CA ALA A 49 4.92 7.11 -9.55
C ALA A 49 4.88 7.75 -8.15
N ALA A 50 3.69 7.79 -7.53
CA ALA A 50 3.53 8.27 -6.15
C ALA A 50 4.28 7.40 -5.15
N TYR A 51 4.24 6.07 -5.29
CA TYR A 51 4.94 5.13 -4.42
C TYR A 51 6.46 5.28 -4.50
N SER A 52 6.99 5.56 -5.68
CA SER A 52 8.42 5.79 -5.86
C SER A 52 8.92 7.01 -5.07
N LEU A 53 8.09 8.03 -4.92
CA LEU A 53 8.38 9.20 -4.11
C LEU A 53 8.14 8.92 -2.61
N LEU A 54 7.05 8.25 -2.30
CA LEU A 54 6.64 7.94 -0.93
C LEU A 54 7.68 7.09 -0.20
N GLY A 55 8.22 6.08 -0.88
CA GLY A 55 9.21 5.17 -0.30
C GLY A 55 10.49 5.82 0.19
N LYS A 56 10.83 6.98 -0.34
CA LYS A 56 12.03 7.77 0.02
C LYS A 56 11.80 8.68 1.23
N LYS A 57 10.56 8.87 1.66
CA LYS A 57 10.22 9.78 2.75
C LYS A 57 10.62 9.18 4.10
N ASN A 58 11.10 10.04 4.98
CA ASN A 58 11.46 9.66 6.34
C ASN A 58 10.22 9.66 7.24
N LEU A 59 9.53 8.53 7.27
CA LEU A 59 8.35 8.29 8.11
C LEU A 59 8.67 7.21 9.15
N GLU A 60 7.82 7.06 10.15
CA GLU A 60 7.91 5.96 11.14
C GLU A 60 7.43 4.63 10.52
N TRP A 61 8.14 4.15 9.52
CA TRP A 61 7.77 2.98 8.72
C TRP A 61 7.59 1.70 9.54
N THR A 62 8.31 1.54 10.63
CA THR A 62 8.16 0.40 11.54
C THR A 62 6.75 0.27 12.11
N ASN A 63 6.00 1.35 12.13
CA ASN A 63 4.62 1.42 12.62
C ASN A 63 3.58 1.47 11.48
N VAL A 64 4.00 1.19 10.25
CA VAL A 64 3.13 1.16 9.07
C VAL A 64 2.94 -0.27 8.59
N ASP A 65 1.68 -0.71 8.52
CA ASP A 65 1.28 -1.99 7.93
C ASP A 65 0.64 -1.73 6.56
N LEU A 66 1.14 -2.41 5.54
CA LEU A 66 0.73 -2.25 4.15
C LEU A 66 0.09 -3.52 3.62
N PHE A 67 -1.06 -3.37 2.98
CA PHE A 67 -1.84 -4.46 2.39
C PHE A 67 -2.10 -4.16 0.92
N LEU A 68 -2.49 -5.17 0.15
CA LEU A 68 -2.99 -5.00 -1.21
C LEU A 68 -4.51 -5.03 -1.23
N GLY A 69 -5.12 -4.09 -1.96
CA GLY A 69 -6.56 -4.06 -2.20
C GLY A 69 -7.01 -5.15 -3.17
N ASP A 70 -6.14 -5.51 -4.11
CA ASP A 70 -6.31 -6.63 -5.03
C ASP A 70 -4.95 -7.17 -5.46
N GLU A 71 -4.93 -8.35 -6.07
CA GLU A 71 -3.75 -8.92 -6.72
C GLU A 71 -4.18 -9.74 -7.93
N ARG A 72 -3.23 -9.98 -8.84
CA ARG A 72 -3.44 -10.78 -10.05
C ARG A 72 -2.99 -12.21 -9.79
N TRP A 73 -3.69 -13.16 -10.43
CA TRP A 73 -3.37 -14.59 -10.34
C TRP A 73 -2.14 -14.91 -11.21
N VAL A 74 -0.99 -14.42 -10.78
CA VAL A 74 0.31 -14.57 -11.43
C VAL A 74 1.38 -14.73 -10.36
N ASP A 75 2.56 -15.18 -10.76
CA ASP A 75 3.74 -15.18 -9.89
C ASP A 75 4.05 -13.75 -9.42
N ASN A 76 4.49 -13.60 -8.18
CA ASN A 76 4.81 -12.29 -7.59
C ASN A 76 5.98 -11.59 -8.28
N GLU A 77 6.79 -12.30 -9.06
CA GLU A 77 7.85 -11.73 -9.89
C GLU A 77 7.36 -11.33 -11.29
N SER A 78 6.11 -11.63 -11.63
CA SER A 78 5.51 -11.23 -12.90
C SER A 78 5.31 -9.71 -12.96
N LYS A 79 5.54 -9.13 -14.13
CA LYS A 79 5.28 -7.70 -14.39
C LYS A 79 3.81 -7.31 -14.20
N ASP A 80 2.91 -8.29 -14.23
CA ASP A 80 1.47 -8.07 -14.01
C ASP A 80 1.08 -8.09 -12.54
N SER A 81 1.99 -8.49 -11.64
CA SER A 81 1.76 -8.53 -10.21
C SER A 81 1.81 -7.14 -9.57
N ASN A 82 0.88 -6.86 -8.67
CA ASN A 82 0.92 -5.67 -7.83
C ASN A 82 2.06 -5.73 -6.80
N CYS A 83 2.38 -6.92 -6.30
CA CYS A 83 3.55 -7.14 -5.46
C CYS A 83 4.84 -6.73 -6.18
N PHE A 84 5.02 -7.16 -7.44
CA PHE A 84 6.15 -6.75 -8.27
C PHE A 84 6.21 -5.23 -8.44
N LEU A 85 5.07 -4.60 -8.68
CA LEU A 85 4.98 -3.14 -8.81
C LEU A 85 5.47 -2.44 -7.56
N LEU A 86 5.04 -2.89 -6.38
CA LEU A 86 5.46 -2.30 -5.10
C LEU A 86 6.95 -2.51 -4.83
N ASN A 87 7.47 -3.71 -5.10
CA ASN A 87 8.88 -4.01 -4.93
C ASN A 87 9.78 -3.15 -5.83
N ASN A 88 9.27 -2.72 -6.97
CA ASN A 88 9.99 -1.87 -7.93
C ASN A 88 9.67 -0.38 -7.82
N SER A 89 8.92 0.03 -6.82
CA SER A 89 8.57 1.45 -6.58
C SER A 89 8.72 1.83 -5.11
N LEU A 90 7.80 1.41 -4.28
CA LEU A 90 7.79 1.74 -2.84
C LEU A 90 8.99 1.11 -2.12
N PHE A 91 9.24 -0.18 -2.35
CA PHE A 91 10.24 -0.98 -1.63
C PHE A 91 11.56 -1.13 -2.39
N LYS A 92 12.02 -0.08 -3.03
CA LYS A 92 13.35 -0.11 -3.65
C LYS A 92 14.45 -0.23 -2.59
N GLU A 93 15.52 -0.90 -2.96
CA GLU A 93 16.73 -1.00 -2.13
C GLU A 93 17.18 0.37 -1.64
N GLY A 94 17.47 0.46 -0.35
CA GLY A 94 17.91 1.70 0.30
C GLY A 94 16.77 2.64 0.73
N ASN A 95 15.52 2.36 0.38
CA ASN A 95 14.40 3.19 0.80
C ASN A 95 14.06 2.96 2.28
N PRO A 96 13.75 4.03 3.05
CA PRO A 96 13.29 3.89 4.44
C PRO A 96 12.02 3.03 4.58
N SER A 97 11.17 3.00 3.56
CA SER A 97 9.93 2.22 3.52
C SER A 97 10.13 0.70 3.69
N LEU A 98 11.35 0.20 3.49
CA LEU A 98 11.67 -1.22 3.72
C LEU A 98 11.44 -1.67 5.17
N GLU A 99 11.37 -0.74 6.11
CA GLU A 99 11.05 -1.03 7.51
C GLU A 99 9.55 -1.26 7.77
N ALA A 100 8.68 -0.95 6.80
CA ALA A 100 7.25 -1.22 6.93
C ALA A 100 6.96 -2.72 6.89
N SER A 101 5.86 -3.13 7.52
CA SER A 101 5.33 -4.48 7.39
C SER A 101 4.44 -4.55 6.15
N PHE A 102 4.86 -5.35 5.16
CA PHE A 102 4.09 -5.56 3.95
C PHE A 102 3.52 -6.97 3.91
N PHE A 103 2.20 -7.06 3.82
CA PHE A 103 1.46 -8.32 3.74
C PHE A 103 1.05 -8.56 2.29
N SER A 104 1.88 -9.28 1.56
CA SER A 104 1.62 -9.65 0.17
C SER A 104 0.58 -10.77 0.07
N VAL A 105 0.00 -10.91 -1.11
CA VAL A 105 -0.95 -11.99 -1.43
C VAL A 105 -0.20 -13.19 -1.98
N SER A 106 -0.38 -14.36 -1.38
CA SER A 106 0.07 -15.63 -1.95
C SER A 106 -0.81 -15.96 -3.16
N THR A 107 -0.20 -16.28 -4.29
CA THR A 107 -0.92 -16.50 -5.54
C THR A 107 -0.70 -17.92 -6.09
N VAL A 108 0.07 -18.08 -7.15
CA VAL A 108 0.20 -19.35 -7.90
C VAL A 108 0.88 -20.49 -7.13
N GLU A 109 1.48 -20.21 -6.01
CA GLU A 109 1.97 -21.24 -5.06
C GLU A 109 0.83 -21.96 -4.33
N LEU A 110 -0.38 -21.39 -4.34
CA LEU A 110 -1.60 -22.00 -3.81
C LEU A 110 -2.41 -22.68 -4.92
N PRO A 111 -3.29 -23.65 -4.58
CA PRO A 111 -4.00 -24.45 -5.59
C PRO A 111 -4.96 -23.65 -6.48
N SER A 112 -5.55 -22.57 -5.97
CA SER A 112 -6.57 -21.81 -6.70
C SER A 112 -6.66 -20.35 -6.23
N PRO A 113 -7.25 -19.44 -7.04
CA PRO A 113 -7.54 -18.07 -6.60
C PRO A 113 -8.43 -18.01 -5.36
N GLU A 114 -9.36 -18.96 -5.21
CA GLU A 114 -10.26 -19.07 -4.05
C GLU A 114 -9.47 -19.38 -2.78
N ASP A 115 -8.48 -20.27 -2.87
CA ASP A 115 -7.59 -20.58 -1.73
C ASP A 115 -6.72 -19.38 -1.37
N SER A 116 -6.24 -18.65 -2.37
CA SER A 116 -5.52 -17.39 -2.18
C SER A 116 -6.37 -16.35 -1.46
N ALA A 117 -7.62 -16.19 -1.85
CA ALA A 117 -8.54 -15.26 -1.21
C ALA A 117 -8.79 -15.62 0.26
N LYS A 118 -8.98 -16.91 0.56
CA LYS A 118 -9.16 -17.41 1.93
C LYS A 118 -7.90 -17.21 2.78
N ASP A 119 -6.74 -17.45 2.20
CA ASP A 119 -5.45 -17.20 2.86
C ASP A 119 -5.28 -15.73 3.24
N TYR A 120 -5.55 -14.84 2.29
CA TYR A 120 -5.44 -13.41 2.52
C TYR A 120 -6.48 -12.88 3.51
N GLU A 121 -7.70 -13.45 3.49
CA GLU A 121 -8.72 -13.14 4.50
C GLU A 121 -8.21 -13.45 5.92
N LYS A 122 -7.50 -14.56 6.11
CA LYS A 122 -6.90 -14.90 7.40
C LYS A 122 -5.84 -13.89 7.83
N ILE A 123 -5.00 -13.45 6.88
CA ILE A 123 -3.98 -12.43 7.13
C ILE A 123 -4.65 -11.12 7.56
N LEU A 124 -5.69 -10.70 6.86
CA LEU A 124 -6.44 -9.49 7.18
C LEU A 124 -7.11 -9.58 8.55
N LYS A 125 -7.77 -10.68 8.85
CA LYS A 125 -8.41 -10.89 10.16
C LYS A 125 -7.41 -10.85 11.31
N LYS A 126 -6.27 -11.51 11.14
CA LYS A 126 -5.19 -11.52 12.15
C LYS A 126 -4.66 -10.12 12.44
N ASN A 127 -4.49 -9.30 11.42
CA ASN A 127 -3.83 -8.00 11.54
C ASN A 127 -4.80 -6.83 11.72
N LEU A 128 -6.07 -7.00 11.35
CA LEU A 128 -7.09 -5.94 11.39
C LEU A 128 -8.23 -6.25 12.36
N ASP A 129 -8.15 -7.33 13.14
CA ASP A 129 -9.23 -7.74 14.03
C ASP A 129 -9.55 -6.62 15.05
N GLY A 130 -10.85 -6.28 15.14
CA GLY A 130 -11.33 -5.18 15.97
C GLY A 130 -11.07 -3.78 15.41
N ILE A 131 -10.51 -3.62 14.19
CA ILE A 131 -10.07 -2.31 13.67
C ILE A 131 -10.68 -2.04 12.27
N ARG A 132 -11.94 -2.34 12.06
CA ARG A 132 -12.64 -2.14 10.78
C ARG A 132 -12.62 -0.70 10.23
N GLN A 133 -12.25 0.29 11.05
CA GLN A 133 -12.36 1.71 10.70
C GLN A 133 -11.02 2.39 10.45
N ASN A 134 -9.92 1.64 10.37
CA ASN A 134 -8.57 2.20 10.32
C ASN A 134 -7.79 1.85 9.05
N LEU A 135 -8.45 1.29 8.06
CA LEU A 135 -7.90 1.15 6.71
C LEU A 135 -8.05 2.49 5.98
N ILE A 136 -6.95 3.00 5.54
CA ILE A 136 -6.89 4.19 4.69
C ILE A 136 -6.89 3.73 3.23
#